data_de8815ea83045d36b3bc550ad349c881
#
_entry.id   de8815ea83045d36b3bc550ad349c881
#
_cell.length_a   1.000
_cell.length_b   1.000
_cell.length_c   1.000
_cell.angle_alpha   90.00
_cell.angle_beta   90.00
_cell.angle_gamma   90.00
#
_symmetry.space_group_name_H-M   'P 1'
#
loop_
_entity.id
_entity.type
_entity.pdbx_description
1 polymer ?
#
loop_
_entity_poly.entity_id
_entity_poly.type
_entity_poly.pdbx_seq_one_letter_code
_entity_poly.pdbx_strand_id
1 'polypeptide(L)'
;MASHQEPRLIIIGCGIAGIALAAGLRTRLNYQNFTIYEREVALGGTWHLNTYPGVGCDVDSHLYSFSFNPNPDWSKRFAEQGEILQYLNDTVDKFGIRPHVRLQMEVDSAEWIEERSVWRVNLVDLATGHKFFREAEMLVSCVGTISVPKDCTIPGHDNFKGQIWHSARWNHEFDMAGKTVAVVGNGCSGAQLMPYVVKTAAHVVQFQRSAQWINERPNRKFTPFEKWCFRYLPLYHRLYRFYLWKATDSLHDLYLGNSPTAARKRAVQTREAEKYMRRVAPAKFHDLLIPDFPLGCKRRIFDPDYLECLHSPNVELTDESIVEFTETGLQTTKRHLEFDAVILSTGFKIQEFLTPMEIKGRSGKTINEHWKETRGAQAYRATFVSGFPNFGIVFGPNAFPAHNSCIFSNETQAEYVIKTLVAPIVKHHFDVIDVKEAAETRDANFVQEKLKGMVWSSGCANWNLDAAGRNTTNYHDPTWKFWWQLYWPIWKDFNIYGGNGSLPISPFSKLAFWGVMAGALVSSLALGLSDSFSGK
;
A
#
# COMPACT_ATOMS: atom_id res chain seq x y z
N MET A 1 12.51 -34.81 28.88
CA MET A 1 12.00 -34.16 27.67
C MET A 1 12.34 -32.68 27.84
N ALA A 2 13.25 -32.14 27.05
CA ALA A 2 13.52 -30.72 27.10
C ALA A 2 12.22 -30.00 26.65
N SER A 3 11.74 -29.07 27.45
CA SER A 3 10.61 -28.22 27.08
C SER A 3 11.04 -27.41 25.86
N HIS A 4 10.63 -27.83 24.66
CA HIS A 4 10.80 -26.99 23.48
C HIS A 4 10.06 -25.67 23.75
N GLN A 5 10.82 -24.62 23.96
CA GLN A 5 10.25 -23.28 24.07
C GLN A 5 9.58 -22.96 22.72
N GLU A 6 8.33 -22.48 22.76
CA GLU A 6 7.60 -22.12 21.54
C GLU A 6 8.42 -21.06 20.77
N PRO A 7 8.68 -21.24 19.45
CA PRO A 7 9.45 -20.30 18.65
C PRO A 7 8.86 -18.88 18.72
N ARG A 8 9.71 -17.86 18.71
CA ARG A 8 9.33 -16.45 18.80
C ARG A 8 9.22 -15.84 17.40
N LEU A 9 8.29 -14.92 17.24
CA LEU A 9 8.14 -14.13 16.01
C LEU A 9 8.23 -12.63 16.33
N ILE A 10 9.06 -11.91 15.62
CA ILE A 10 9.06 -10.45 15.62
C ILE A 10 8.38 -9.96 14.34
N ILE A 11 7.40 -9.08 14.51
CA ILE A 11 6.69 -8.36 13.44
C ILE A 11 7.09 -6.89 13.50
N ILE A 12 7.48 -6.31 12.37
CA ILE A 12 7.88 -4.90 12.28
C ILE A 12 6.76 -4.10 11.63
N GLY A 13 6.16 -3.18 12.39
CA GLY A 13 5.07 -2.32 11.96
C GLY A 13 3.67 -2.81 12.32
N CYS A 14 2.85 -1.91 12.86
CA CYS A 14 1.46 -2.14 13.30
C CYS A 14 0.45 -1.36 12.44
N GLY A 15 0.67 -1.34 11.12
CA GLY A 15 -0.29 -0.91 10.12
C GLY A 15 -1.20 -2.07 9.68
N ILE A 16 -1.88 -1.91 8.53
CA ILE A 16 -2.79 -2.91 7.95
C ILE A 16 -2.13 -4.30 7.85
N ALA A 17 -0.88 -4.36 7.37
CA ALA A 17 -0.14 -5.60 7.18
C ALA A 17 0.11 -6.35 8.50
N GLY A 18 0.62 -5.64 9.52
CA GLY A 18 0.90 -6.22 10.83
C GLY A 18 -0.37 -6.66 11.56
N ILE A 19 -1.45 -5.89 11.45
CA ILE A 19 -2.77 -6.24 12.01
C ILE A 19 -3.33 -7.49 11.34
N ALA A 20 -3.25 -7.59 9.99
CA ALA A 20 -3.70 -8.76 9.25
C ALA A 20 -2.96 -10.02 9.66
N LEU A 21 -1.62 -9.93 9.75
CA LEU A 21 -0.76 -11.06 10.16
C LEU A 21 -1.09 -11.48 11.60
N ALA A 22 -1.11 -10.55 12.56
CA ALA A 22 -1.39 -10.84 13.96
C ALA A 22 -2.77 -11.44 14.18
N ALA A 23 -3.81 -10.92 13.52
CA ALA A 23 -5.15 -11.49 13.58
C ALA A 23 -5.17 -12.93 13.05
N GLY A 24 -4.48 -13.18 11.92
CA GLY A 24 -4.36 -14.53 11.35
C GLY A 24 -3.62 -15.50 12.28
N LEU A 25 -2.52 -15.09 12.91
CA LEU A 25 -1.76 -15.89 13.88
C LEU A 25 -2.66 -16.34 15.05
N ARG A 26 -3.42 -15.42 15.62
CA ARG A 26 -4.31 -15.70 16.73
C ARG A 26 -5.48 -16.59 16.35
N THR A 27 -6.13 -16.31 15.24
CA THR A 27 -7.38 -17.00 14.87
C THR A 27 -7.17 -18.34 14.19
N ARG A 28 -6.06 -18.53 13.46
CA ARG A 28 -5.80 -19.74 12.68
C ARG A 28 -4.84 -20.71 13.33
N LEU A 29 -3.86 -20.18 14.06
CA LEU A 29 -2.84 -21.00 14.75
C LEU A 29 -3.01 -21.04 16.26
N ASN A 30 -3.84 -20.16 16.84
CA ASN A 30 -3.85 -19.87 18.28
C ASN A 30 -2.45 -19.55 18.82
N TYR A 31 -1.62 -18.93 17.97
CA TYR A 31 -0.23 -18.59 18.28
C TYR A 31 -0.15 -17.21 18.90
N GLN A 32 0.56 -17.10 20.03
CA GLN A 32 0.64 -15.88 20.83
C GLN A 32 2.08 -15.42 21.11
N ASN A 33 3.09 -16.23 20.78
CA ASN A 33 4.50 -15.90 21.05
C ASN A 33 5.09 -14.97 19.99
N PHE A 34 4.39 -13.85 19.72
CA PHE A 34 4.85 -12.81 18.82
C PHE A 34 4.87 -11.44 19.49
N THR A 35 5.75 -10.56 19.01
CA THR A 35 5.79 -9.14 19.40
C THR A 35 5.78 -8.27 18.14
N ILE A 36 4.98 -7.21 18.15
CA ILE A 36 4.92 -6.21 17.09
C ILE A 36 5.66 -4.96 17.60
N TYR A 37 6.70 -4.55 16.89
CA TYR A 37 7.38 -3.29 17.15
C TYR A 37 6.88 -2.23 16.16
N GLU A 38 6.34 -1.14 16.70
CA GLU A 38 5.85 0.00 15.95
C GLU A 38 6.65 1.26 16.34
N ARG A 39 7.18 1.93 15.35
CA ARG A 39 8.00 3.13 15.53
C ARG A 39 7.20 4.32 16.06
N GLU A 40 5.97 4.45 15.62
CA GLU A 40 5.13 5.60 15.96
C GLU A 40 4.54 5.49 17.38
N VAL A 41 4.02 6.62 17.88
CA VAL A 41 3.36 6.71 19.20
C VAL A 41 2.02 5.97 19.24
N ALA A 42 1.48 5.60 18.09
CA ALA A 42 0.22 4.85 17.97
C ALA A 42 0.26 3.92 16.75
N LEU A 43 -0.62 2.93 16.77
CA LEU A 43 -0.81 2.00 15.66
C LEU A 43 -1.64 2.62 14.52
N GLY A 44 -1.64 1.96 13.36
CA GLY A 44 -2.48 2.36 12.22
C GLY A 44 -1.69 2.64 10.94
N GLY A 45 -0.35 2.74 11.03
CA GLY A 45 0.54 2.94 9.88
C GLY A 45 0.14 4.18 9.05
N THR A 46 -0.10 4.01 7.75
CA THR A 46 -0.51 5.10 6.84
C THR A 46 -1.66 5.96 7.38
N TRP A 47 -2.63 5.37 8.07
CA TRP A 47 -3.81 6.05 8.59
C TRP A 47 -3.57 6.78 9.91
N HIS A 48 -2.50 6.44 10.63
CA HIS A 48 -1.99 7.23 11.75
C HIS A 48 -1.10 8.37 11.26
N LEU A 49 -0.21 8.10 10.30
CA LEU A 49 0.81 9.04 9.83
C LEU A 49 0.24 10.21 9.01
N ASN A 50 -0.78 9.98 8.21
CA ASN A 50 -1.34 10.99 7.32
C ASN A 50 -2.57 11.62 7.95
N THR A 51 -2.42 12.83 8.46
CA THR A 51 -3.46 13.59 9.19
C THR A 51 -3.81 14.90 8.51
N TYR A 52 -3.34 15.14 7.28
CA TYR A 52 -3.69 16.35 6.54
C TYR A 52 -5.21 16.42 6.28
N PRO A 53 -5.79 17.62 6.24
CA PRO A 53 -7.22 17.80 6.00
C PRO A 53 -7.67 17.20 4.66
N GLY A 54 -8.78 16.48 4.66
CA GLY A 54 -9.33 15.83 3.47
C GLY A 54 -8.73 14.46 3.14
N VAL A 55 -7.77 13.97 3.94
CA VAL A 55 -7.20 12.63 3.74
C VAL A 55 -8.26 11.54 3.86
N GLY A 56 -8.33 10.69 2.83
CA GLY A 56 -9.32 9.62 2.75
C GLY A 56 -8.94 8.56 1.71
N CYS A 57 -9.67 7.45 1.75
CA CYS A 57 -9.44 6.34 0.84
C CYS A 57 -10.13 6.57 -0.51
N ASP A 58 -9.50 6.08 -1.58
CA ASP A 58 -10.02 6.05 -2.95
C ASP A 58 -10.56 4.66 -3.35
N VAL A 59 -10.63 3.74 -2.40
CA VAL A 59 -11.26 2.42 -2.52
C VAL A 59 -12.54 2.40 -1.68
N ASP A 60 -13.58 1.72 -2.18
CA ASP A 60 -14.86 1.57 -1.48
C ASP A 60 -14.64 1.00 -0.06
N SER A 61 -15.23 1.62 0.96
CA SER A 61 -15.00 1.31 2.38
C SER A 61 -15.27 -0.15 2.73
N HIS A 62 -16.34 -0.74 2.16
CA HIS A 62 -16.65 -2.14 2.37
C HIS A 62 -15.62 -3.09 1.75
N LEU A 63 -14.90 -2.65 0.72
CA LEU A 63 -13.78 -3.38 0.13
C LEU A 63 -12.47 -3.07 0.85
N TYR A 64 -12.30 -1.81 1.31
CA TYR A 64 -11.14 -1.37 2.09
C TYR A 64 -11.32 -1.68 3.58
N SER A 65 -11.64 -2.92 3.88
CA SER A 65 -11.77 -3.50 5.22
C SER A 65 -11.38 -4.96 5.20
N PHE A 66 -10.98 -5.50 6.35
CA PHE A 66 -10.58 -6.90 6.44
C PHE A 66 -11.74 -7.85 6.15
N SER A 67 -11.47 -8.93 5.43
CA SER A 67 -12.48 -9.93 5.09
C SER A 67 -12.96 -10.70 6.33
N PHE A 68 -12.09 -10.84 7.32
CA PHE A 68 -12.39 -11.49 8.60
C PHE A 68 -13.04 -10.55 9.64
N ASN A 69 -13.03 -9.24 9.37
CA ASN A 69 -13.66 -8.22 10.23
C ASN A 69 -14.39 -7.15 9.39
N PRO A 70 -15.44 -7.51 8.64
CA PRO A 70 -16.19 -6.52 7.86
C PRO A 70 -16.91 -5.52 8.78
N ASN A 71 -16.84 -4.23 8.45
CA ASN A 71 -17.56 -3.17 9.18
C ASN A 71 -18.89 -2.85 8.48
N PRO A 72 -20.07 -3.04 9.13
CA PRO A 72 -21.36 -2.71 8.53
C PRO A 72 -21.70 -1.22 8.60
N ASP A 73 -20.97 -0.44 9.41
CA ASP A 73 -21.37 0.89 9.84
C ASP A 73 -20.65 2.04 9.13
N TRP A 74 -19.92 1.76 8.05
CA TRP A 74 -19.26 2.81 7.30
C TRP A 74 -20.19 4.00 7.02
N SER A 75 -19.72 5.22 7.27
CA SER A 75 -20.52 6.43 7.10
C SER A 75 -20.82 6.72 5.64
N LYS A 76 -19.83 6.47 4.76
CA LYS A 76 -19.89 6.77 3.33
C LYS A 76 -19.06 5.78 2.50
N ARG A 77 -19.29 5.81 1.20
CA ARG A 77 -18.66 4.89 0.25
C ARG A 77 -17.14 4.94 0.28
N PHE A 78 -16.56 6.12 0.39
CA PHE A 78 -15.12 6.32 0.52
C PHE A 78 -14.85 6.99 1.88
N ALA A 79 -14.41 6.20 2.85
CA ALA A 79 -14.19 6.65 4.20
C ALA A 79 -13.00 7.60 4.32
N GLU A 80 -13.05 8.48 5.29
CA GLU A 80 -11.97 9.36 5.67
C GLU A 80 -11.06 8.71 6.71
N GLN A 81 -9.91 9.31 6.89
CA GLN A 81 -8.82 8.82 7.74
C GLN A 81 -9.27 8.45 9.16
N GLY A 82 -10.00 9.32 9.84
CA GLY A 82 -10.41 9.08 11.24
C GLY A 82 -11.28 7.83 11.40
N GLU A 83 -12.21 7.59 10.46
CA GLU A 83 -13.07 6.41 10.48
C GLU A 83 -12.29 5.12 10.19
N ILE A 84 -11.31 5.19 9.28
CA ILE A 84 -10.44 4.05 8.97
C ILE A 84 -9.51 3.76 10.14
N LEU A 85 -8.90 4.77 10.74
CA LEU A 85 -8.04 4.60 11.91
C LEU A 85 -8.79 4.00 13.09
N GLN A 86 -10.03 4.46 13.36
CA GLN A 86 -10.89 3.88 14.40
C GLN A 86 -11.18 2.40 14.11
N TYR A 87 -11.54 2.06 12.86
CA TYR A 87 -11.77 0.68 12.44
C TYR A 87 -10.55 -0.22 12.66
N LEU A 88 -9.33 0.27 12.41
CA LEU A 88 -8.10 -0.47 12.67
C LEU A 88 -7.87 -0.69 14.17
N ASN A 89 -8.10 0.33 15.01
CA ASN A 89 -8.02 0.22 16.45
C ASN A 89 -9.04 -0.79 17.00
N ASP A 90 -10.30 -0.72 16.57
CA ASP A 90 -11.34 -1.66 16.95
C ASP A 90 -10.99 -3.10 16.54
N THR A 91 -10.34 -3.26 15.38
CA THR A 91 -9.86 -4.57 14.93
C THR A 91 -8.75 -5.10 15.84
N VAL A 92 -7.78 -4.27 16.21
CA VAL A 92 -6.70 -4.64 17.13
C VAL A 92 -7.25 -5.09 18.48
N ASP A 93 -8.23 -4.37 19.02
CA ASP A 93 -8.86 -4.70 20.30
C ASP A 93 -9.70 -5.97 20.22
N LYS A 94 -10.54 -6.08 19.19
CA LYS A 94 -11.39 -7.25 18.94
C LYS A 94 -10.62 -8.55 18.84
N PHE A 95 -9.46 -8.52 18.20
CA PHE A 95 -8.61 -9.70 18.03
C PHE A 95 -7.55 -9.85 19.13
N GLY A 96 -7.58 -9.00 20.16
CA GLY A 96 -6.67 -9.06 21.31
C GLY A 96 -5.20 -8.86 20.92
N ILE A 97 -4.91 -8.05 19.91
CA ILE A 97 -3.55 -7.83 19.39
C ILE A 97 -2.78 -6.83 20.25
N ARG A 98 -3.47 -5.87 20.88
CA ARG A 98 -2.87 -4.74 21.62
C ARG A 98 -1.80 -5.15 22.66
N PRO A 99 -1.95 -6.22 23.46
CA PRO A 99 -0.93 -6.64 24.41
C PRO A 99 0.41 -7.02 23.77
N HIS A 100 0.40 -7.37 22.50
CA HIS A 100 1.59 -7.76 21.74
C HIS A 100 2.31 -6.57 21.06
N VAL A 101 1.72 -5.36 21.09
CA VAL A 101 2.29 -4.17 20.44
C VAL A 101 3.20 -3.43 21.40
N ARG A 102 4.36 -3.01 20.89
CA ARG A 102 5.31 -2.12 21.55
C ARG A 102 5.47 -0.89 20.66
N LEU A 103 4.91 0.24 21.11
CA LEU A 103 4.96 1.53 20.44
C LEU A 103 6.26 2.26 20.72
N GLN A 104 6.62 3.25 19.89
CA GLN A 104 7.85 4.04 19.97
C GLN A 104 9.12 3.18 19.94
N MET A 105 9.06 2.02 19.28
CA MET A 105 10.17 1.07 19.14
C MET A 105 10.58 0.99 17.68
N GLU A 106 11.69 1.62 17.34
CA GLU A 106 12.26 1.56 16.01
C GLU A 106 13.17 0.35 15.87
N VAL A 107 12.97 -0.42 14.80
CA VAL A 107 13.93 -1.44 14.38
C VAL A 107 14.99 -0.76 13.53
N ASP A 108 16.22 -0.69 14.06
CA ASP A 108 17.38 -0.11 13.40
C ASP A 108 18.00 -1.09 12.40
N SER A 109 18.20 -2.32 12.85
CA SER A 109 18.75 -3.38 12.00
C SER A 109 18.35 -4.77 12.48
N ALA A 110 18.50 -5.77 11.60
CA ALA A 110 18.36 -7.16 11.96
C ALA A 110 19.42 -8.00 11.25
N GLU A 111 19.96 -9.01 11.95
CA GLU A 111 21.01 -9.90 11.45
C GLU A 111 20.65 -11.36 11.72
N TRP A 112 20.80 -12.20 10.71
CA TRP A 112 20.64 -13.65 10.85
C TRP A 112 21.87 -14.28 11.52
N ILE A 113 21.65 -15.02 12.59
CA ILE A 113 22.70 -15.76 13.32
C ILE A 113 22.59 -17.24 12.96
N GLU A 114 23.42 -17.68 12.01
CA GLU A 114 23.34 -19.02 11.42
C GLU A 114 23.47 -20.15 12.45
N GLU A 115 24.40 -20.02 13.42
CA GLU A 115 24.72 -21.05 14.40
C GLU A 115 23.56 -21.37 15.35
N ARG A 116 22.59 -20.43 15.45
CA ARG A 116 21.44 -20.54 16.36
C ARG A 116 20.11 -20.51 15.63
N SER A 117 20.13 -20.31 14.32
CA SER A 117 18.94 -20.16 13.49
C SER A 117 17.95 -19.11 14.03
N VAL A 118 18.47 -17.93 14.39
CA VAL A 118 17.68 -16.81 14.92
C VAL A 118 18.05 -15.49 14.28
N TRP A 119 17.09 -14.60 14.26
CA TRP A 119 17.30 -13.18 13.97
C TRP A 119 17.64 -12.42 15.24
N ARG A 120 18.75 -11.68 15.23
CA ARG A 120 19.05 -10.65 16.21
C ARG A 120 18.56 -9.32 15.66
N VAL A 121 17.59 -8.73 16.34
CA VAL A 121 16.93 -7.49 15.95
C VAL A 121 17.35 -6.38 16.90
N ASN A 122 18.03 -5.37 16.40
CA ASN A 122 18.46 -4.19 17.14
C ASN A 122 17.35 -3.15 17.14
N LEU A 123 17.03 -2.65 18.32
CA LEU A 123 15.91 -1.79 18.61
C LEU A 123 16.36 -0.50 19.29
N VAL A 124 15.67 0.58 18.99
CA VAL A 124 15.79 1.87 19.66
C VAL A 124 14.44 2.22 20.27
N ASP A 125 14.41 2.40 21.57
CA ASP A 125 13.28 3.02 22.27
C ASP A 125 13.34 4.53 22.00
N LEU A 126 12.42 5.02 21.20
CA LEU A 126 12.39 6.43 20.76
C LEU A 126 11.99 7.41 21.87
N ALA A 127 11.35 6.92 22.94
CA ALA A 127 11.01 7.75 24.09
C ALA A 127 12.23 8.03 24.98
N THR A 128 13.16 7.07 25.07
CA THR A 128 14.31 7.14 25.97
C THR A 128 15.65 7.22 25.26
N GLY A 129 15.72 6.89 23.99
CA GLY A 129 16.95 6.73 23.22
C GLY A 129 17.73 5.44 23.53
N HIS A 130 17.18 4.56 24.41
CA HIS A 130 17.84 3.33 24.82
C HIS A 130 17.90 2.32 23.68
N LYS A 131 19.10 1.80 23.41
CA LYS A 131 19.35 0.78 22.40
C LYS A 131 19.47 -0.59 23.06
N PHE A 132 18.80 -1.59 22.49
CA PHE A 132 18.85 -2.97 22.95
C PHE A 132 18.58 -3.92 21.80
N PHE A 133 18.75 -5.22 22.00
CA PHE A 133 18.37 -6.21 21.00
C PHE A 133 17.37 -7.23 21.53
N ARG A 134 16.69 -7.89 20.61
CA ARG A 134 15.87 -9.08 20.85
C ARG A 134 16.20 -10.14 19.81
N GLU A 135 15.96 -11.40 20.18
CA GLU A 135 16.17 -12.53 19.29
C GLU A 135 14.86 -13.28 19.08
N ALA A 136 14.65 -13.72 17.84
CA ALA A 136 13.47 -14.50 17.45
C ALA A 136 13.84 -15.47 16.32
N GLU A 137 13.17 -16.59 16.28
CA GLU A 137 13.32 -17.62 15.25
C GLU A 137 12.74 -17.16 13.90
N MET A 138 11.80 -16.22 13.93
CA MET A 138 11.14 -15.69 12.74
C MET A 138 11.09 -14.15 12.79
N LEU A 139 11.22 -13.53 11.61
CA LEU A 139 11.12 -12.09 11.43
C LEU A 139 10.20 -11.77 10.24
N VAL A 140 9.20 -10.89 10.44
CA VAL A 140 8.32 -10.47 9.35
C VAL A 140 8.21 -8.96 9.31
N SER A 141 8.57 -8.39 8.17
CA SER A 141 8.38 -6.96 7.91
C SER A 141 6.98 -6.66 7.42
N CYS A 142 6.32 -5.72 8.09
CA CYS A 142 4.99 -5.20 7.78
C CYS A 142 4.98 -3.66 7.69
N VAL A 143 6.11 -3.06 7.33
CA VAL A 143 6.31 -1.59 7.33
C VAL A 143 5.59 -0.87 6.19
N GLY A 144 5.12 -1.61 5.18
CA GLY A 144 4.49 -1.03 4.00
C GLY A 144 5.47 -0.28 3.08
N THR A 145 4.95 0.34 2.03
CA THR A 145 5.76 1.05 1.02
C THR A 145 5.52 2.57 1.01
N ILE A 146 4.48 3.06 1.72
CA ILE A 146 4.07 4.47 1.76
C ILE A 146 4.19 4.98 3.20
N SER A 147 5.37 4.84 3.81
CA SER A 147 5.63 5.21 5.21
C SER A 147 6.68 6.30 5.37
N VAL A 148 7.70 6.31 4.51
CA VAL A 148 8.80 7.28 4.59
C VAL A 148 8.61 8.36 3.52
N PRO A 149 8.35 9.63 3.91
CA PRO A 149 8.25 10.75 2.97
C PRO A 149 9.56 10.97 2.22
N LYS A 150 9.48 11.51 1.01
CA LYS A 150 10.67 12.02 0.31
C LYS A 150 11.19 13.25 1.02
N ASP A 151 12.51 13.32 1.14
CA ASP A 151 13.18 14.52 1.62
C ASP A 151 12.98 15.69 0.65
N CYS A 152 13.08 16.91 1.15
CA CYS A 152 13.16 18.08 0.31
C CYS A 152 14.53 18.10 -0.38
N THR A 153 14.54 17.99 -1.70
CA THR A 153 15.77 18.03 -2.50
C THR A 153 15.94 19.37 -3.24
N ILE A 154 15.04 20.33 -3.00
CA ILE A 154 15.13 21.66 -3.61
C ILE A 154 16.23 22.44 -2.87
N PRO A 155 17.23 22.99 -3.57
CA PRO A 155 18.31 23.75 -2.94
C PRO A 155 17.79 24.92 -2.10
N GLY A 156 18.54 25.29 -1.06
CA GLY A 156 18.25 26.46 -0.25
C GLY A 156 17.13 26.31 0.78
N HIS A 157 16.50 25.14 0.90
CA HIS A 157 15.35 24.94 1.80
C HIS A 157 15.68 25.21 3.27
N ASP A 158 16.93 25.01 3.71
CA ASP A 158 17.37 25.32 5.06
C ASP A 158 17.44 26.83 5.35
N ASN A 159 17.51 27.68 4.32
CA ASN A 159 17.59 29.14 4.45
C ASN A 159 16.21 29.81 4.48
N PHE A 160 15.14 29.07 4.16
CA PHE A 160 13.80 29.62 4.11
C PHE A 160 13.30 29.96 5.53
N LYS A 161 12.85 31.20 5.73
CA LYS A 161 12.39 31.70 7.02
C LYS A 161 10.92 31.36 7.34
N GLY A 162 10.17 30.93 6.33
CA GLY A 162 8.81 30.43 6.52
C GLY A 162 8.79 28.98 7.02
N GLN A 163 7.62 28.37 7.00
CA GLN A 163 7.43 26.99 7.44
C GLN A 163 7.47 26.01 6.25
N ILE A 164 8.17 24.89 6.42
CA ILE A 164 8.21 23.80 5.43
C ILE A 164 7.77 22.51 6.13
N TRP A 165 6.83 21.77 5.55
CA TRP A 165 6.50 20.42 5.98
C TRP A 165 6.02 19.54 4.84
N HIS A 166 6.20 18.25 5.01
CA HIS A 166 5.64 17.27 4.08
C HIS A 166 4.18 16.94 4.46
N SER A 167 3.30 16.73 3.46
CA SER A 167 1.88 16.41 3.69
C SER A 167 1.68 15.22 4.64
N ALA A 168 2.56 14.21 4.61
CA ALA A 168 2.53 13.06 5.52
C ALA A 168 3.02 13.37 6.95
N ARG A 169 3.45 14.59 7.23
CA ARG A 169 3.84 15.10 8.55
C ARG A 169 3.19 16.47 8.72
N TRP A 170 1.85 16.45 8.71
CA TRP A 170 1.06 17.68 8.71
C TRP A 170 1.33 18.54 9.93
N ASN A 171 1.61 19.84 9.72
CA ASN A 171 1.77 20.79 10.80
C ASN A 171 0.41 21.33 11.22
N HIS A 172 -0.15 20.79 12.30
CA HIS A 172 -1.44 21.21 12.85
C HIS A 172 -1.41 22.54 13.60
N GLU A 173 -0.23 23.04 13.95
CA GLU A 173 -0.06 24.26 14.72
C GLU A 173 0.01 25.51 13.82
N PHE A 174 0.24 25.33 12.52
CA PHE A 174 0.34 26.44 11.57
C PHE A 174 -1.05 26.95 11.17
N ASP A 175 -1.36 28.20 11.56
CA ASP A 175 -2.56 28.89 11.09
C ASP A 175 -2.32 29.50 9.70
N MET A 176 -3.10 29.08 8.73
CA MET A 176 -3.02 29.53 7.33
C MET A 176 -3.84 30.80 7.07
N ALA A 177 -4.65 31.28 8.05
CA ALA A 177 -5.47 32.47 7.84
C ALA A 177 -4.61 33.70 7.53
N GLY A 178 -4.92 34.38 6.42
CA GLY A 178 -4.17 35.53 5.96
C GLY A 178 -2.79 35.23 5.35
N LYS A 179 -2.42 33.96 5.17
CA LYS A 179 -1.11 33.50 4.69
C LYS A 179 -1.08 33.19 3.21
N THR A 180 0.11 33.35 2.62
CA THR A 180 0.43 32.89 1.26
C THR A 180 1.12 31.54 1.33
N VAL A 181 0.54 30.51 0.73
CA VAL A 181 0.97 29.13 0.87
C VAL A 181 1.30 28.51 -0.49
N ALA A 182 2.48 27.90 -0.59
CA ALA A 182 2.83 27.05 -1.73
C ALA A 182 2.47 25.58 -1.46
N VAL A 183 1.91 24.89 -2.47
CA VAL A 183 1.71 23.45 -2.45
C VAL A 183 2.51 22.83 -3.59
N VAL A 184 3.53 22.04 -3.26
CA VAL A 184 4.41 21.41 -4.26
C VAL A 184 3.94 19.97 -4.51
N GLY A 185 3.31 19.75 -5.66
CA GLY A 185 2.77 18.46 -6.09
C GLY A 185 1.25 18.43 -6.21
N ASN A 186 0.79 17.64 -7.18
CA ASN A 186 -0.62 17.46 -7.55
C ASN A 186 -1.04 15.97 -7.57
N GLY A 187 -0.32 15.11 -6.84
CA GLY A 187 -0.72 13.71 -6.64
C GLY A 187 -1.93 13.59 -5.71
N CYS A 188 -2.28 12.35 -5.30
CA CYS A 188 -3.46 12.11 -4.45
C CYS A 188 -3.48 12.98 -3.19
N SER A 189 -2.34 13.14 -2.49
CA SER A 189 -2.28 13.99 -1.29
C SER A 189 -2.48 15.46 -1.63
N GLY A 190 -1.80 15.97 -2.67
CA GLY A 190 -1.97 17.36 -3.13
C GLY A 190 -3.42 17.66 -3.50
N ALA A 191 -4.06 16.78 -4.27
CA ALA A 191 -5.47 16.95 -4.64
C ALA A 191 -6.41 16.93 -3.42
N GLN A 192 -6.13 16.08 -2.43
CA GLN A 192 -6.98 15.97 -1.23
C GLN A 192 -6.87 17.16 -0.28
N LEU A 193 -5.68 17.73 -0.11
CA LEU A 193 -5.48 18.85 0.82
C LEU A 193 -5.84 20.22 0.22
N MET A 194 -5.78 20.38 -1.10
CA MET A 194 -6.02 21.67 -1.79
C MET A 194 -7.35 22.33 -1.44
N PRO A 195 -8.52 21.61 -1.42
CA PRO A 195 -9.79 22.25 -1.07
C PRO A 195 -9.79 22.89 0.33
N TYR A 196 -9.02 22.32 1.26
CA TYR A 196 -8.88 22.89 2.60
C TYR A 196 -7.93 24.09 2.61
N VAL A 197 -6.75 23.96 1.98
CA VAL A 197 -5.75 25.03 1.92
C VAL A 197 -6.33 26.27 1.24
N VAL A 198 -7.02 26.08 0.12
CA VAL A 198 -7.68 27.16 -0.63
C VAL A 198 -8.74 27.89 0.20
N LYS A 199 -9.48 27.13 1.02
CA LYS A 199 -10.54 27.70 1.88
C LYS A 199 -9.97 28.51 3.03
N THR A 200 -8.76 28.21 3.51
CA THR A 200 -8.19 28.80 4.73
C THR A 200 -7.11 29.85 4.45
N ALA A 201 -6.27 29.67 3.44
CA ALA A 201 -5.20 30.59 3.12
C ALA A 201 -5.69 31.83 2.35
N ALA A 202 -4.98 32.95 2.47
CA ALA A 202 -5.27 34.16 1.71
C ALA A 202 -4.91 33.99 0.22
N HIS A 203 -3.79 33.32 -0.08
CA HIS A 203 -3.37 33.04 -1.44
C HIS A 203 -2.67 31.68 -1.49
N VAL A 204 -2.91 30.90 -2.56
CA VAL A 204 -2.36 29.57 -2.75
C VAL A 204 -1.75 29.45 -4.14
N VAL A 205 -0.50 29.04 -4.22
CA VAL A 205 0.14 28.66 -5.49
C VAL A 205 0.44 27.17 -5.47
N GLN A 206 -0.20 26.42 -6.36
CA GLN A 206 0.10 25.00 -6.53
C GLN A 206 1.07 24.79 -7.69
N PHE A 207 2.19 24.15 -7.39
CA PHE A 207 3.20 23.74 -8.36
C PHE A 207 2.96 22.29 -8.78
N GLN A 208 2.82 22.07 -10.09
CA GLN A 208 2.73 20.72 -10.66
C GLN A 208 3.80 20.50 -11.72
N ARG A 209 4.41 19.33 -11.72
CA ARG A 209 5.36 18.94 -12.75
C ARG A 209 4.69 18.37 -14.01
N SER A 210 3.53 17.77 -13.84
CA SER A 210 2.74 17.12 -14.92
C SER A 210 1.31 16.89 -14.46
N ALA A 211 0.39 16.92 -15.40
CA ALA A 211 -1.03 16.64 -15.20
C ALA A 211 -1.30 15.26 -14.59
N GLN A 212 -2.51 15.07 -14.05
CA GLN A 212 -3.02 13.81 -13.50
C GLN A 212 -4.42 13.51 -14.05
N TRP A 213 -4.72 12.24 -14.35
CA TRP A 213 -6.08 11.84 -14.67
C TRP A 213 -6.96 11.87 -13.43
N ILE A 214 -7.99 12.70 -13.46
CA ILE A 214 -8.93 12.91 -12.36
C ILE A 214 -10.30 12.42 -12.78
N ASN A 215 -10.88 11.53 -11.99
CA ASN A 215 -12.18 10.92 -12.21
C ASN A 215 -13.17 11.41 -11.16
N GLU A 216 -14.44 11.44 -11.52
CA GLU A 216 -15.53 11.72 -10.60
C GLU A 216 -15.52 10.73 -9.41
N ARG A 217 -15.73 11.24 -8.20
CA ARG A 217 -15.80 10.46 -6.96
C ARG A 217 -17.20 10.47 -6.39
N PRO A 218 -18.06 9.50 -6.74
CA PRO A 218 -19.43 9.44 -6.21
C PRO A 218 -19.42 8.98 -4.74
N ASN A 219 -19.06 9.89 -3.83
CA ASN A 219 -18.92 9.59 -2.39
C ASN A 219 -20.24 9.79 -1.64
N ARG A 220 -21.21 8.91 -1.87
CA ARG A 220 -22.50 8.94 -1.16
C ARG A 220 -22.41 8.42 0.26
N LYS A 221 -23.26 8.92 1.15
CA LYS A 221 -23.47 8.38 2.50
C LYS A 221 -24.30 7.09 2.42
N PHE A 222 -24.02 6.15 3.32
CA PHE A 222 -24.88 4.98 3.51
C PHE A 222 -26.10 5.35 4.37
N THR A 223 -27.27 4.89 3.95
CA THR A 223 -28.51 5.10 4.70
C THR A 223 -28.58 4.20 5.94
N PRO A 224 -29.40 4.54 6.95
CA PRO A 224 -29.62 3.66 8.11
C PRO A 224 -30.12 2.27 7.71
N PHE A 225 -30.97 2.18 6.67
CA PHE A 225 -31.46 0.90 6.17
C PHE A 225 -30.35 0.04 5.54
N GLU A 226 -29.45 0.63 4.73
CA GLU A 226 -28.31 -0.10 4.18
C GLU A 226 -27.39 -0.64 5.28
N LYS A 227 -27.08 0.19 6.29
CA LYS A 227 -26.30 -0.23 7.46
C LYS A 227 -26.98 -1.37 8.21
N TRP A 228 -28.30 -1.31 8.38
CA TRP A 228 -29.08 -2.41 8.96
C TRP A 228 -28.94 -3.68 8.13
N CYS A 229 -29.06 -3.61 6.79
CA CYS A 229 -28.87 -4.75 5.90
C CYS A 229 -27.46 -5.35 6.04
N PHE A 230 -26.40 -4.52 6.06
CA PHE A 230 -25.03 -4.99 6.24
C PHE A 230 -24.80 -5.67 7.59
N ARG A 231 -25.46 -5.19 8.65
CA ARG A 231 -25.31 -5.71 10.01
C ARG A 231 -26.05 -7.02 10.24
N TYR A 232 -27.29 -7.10 9.79
CA TYR A 232 -28.19 -8.19 10.14
C TYR A 232 -28.38 -9.21 9.02
N LEU A 233 -27.93 -8.93 7.81
CA LEU A 233 -27.97 -9.84 6.67
C LEU A 233 -26.54 -10.22 6.24
N PRO A 234 -25.84 -11.14 6.94
CA PRO A 234 -24.42 -11.41 6.70
C PRO A 234 -24.11 -11.87 5.28
N LEU A 235 -25.02 -12.62 4.65
CA LEU A 235 -24.86 -13.05 3.25
C LEU A 235 -24.93 -11.84 2.31
N TYR A 236 -25.84 -10.88 2.56
CA TYR A 236 -25.93 -9.65 1.78
C TYR A 236 -24.64 -8.85 1.81
N HIS A 237 -24.06 -8.64 3.01
CA HIS A 237 -22.80 -7.95 3.17
C HIS A 237 -21.64 -8.63 2.43
N ARG A 238 -21.55 -9.97 2.52
CA ARG A 238 -20.54 -10.77 1.81
C ARG A 238 -20.70 -10.69 0.29
N LEU A 239 -21.92 -10.78 -0.22
CA LEU A 239 -22.21 -10.65 -1.64
C LEU A 239 -21.90 -9.24 -2.16
N TYR A 240 -22.23 -8.20 -1.39
CA TYR A 240 -21.89 -6.82 -1.73
C TYR A 240 -20.37 -6.61 -1.82
N ARG A 241 -19.61 -7.11 -0.84
CA ARG A 241 -18.14 -7.07 -0.88
C ARG A 241 -17.58 -7.84 -2.08
N PHE A 242 -18.13 -9.01 -2.37
CA PHE A 242 -17.72 -9.79 -3.54
C PHE A 242 -18.01 -9.05 -4.85
N TYR A 243 -19.18 -8.42 -4.96
CA TYR A 243 -19.51 -7.59 -6.10
C TYR A 243 -18.51 -6.44 -6.28
N LEU A 244 -18.20 -5.69 -5.23
CA LEU A 244 -17.21 -4.61 -5.28
C LEU A 244 -15.82 -5.12 -5.68
N TRP A 245 -15.40 -6.24 -5.08
CA TRP A 245 -14.13 -6.86 -5.42
C TRP A 245 -14.09 -7.28 -6.90
N LYS A 246 -15.12 -7.94 -7.39
CA LYS A 246 -15.22 -8.38 -8.79
C LYS A 246 -15.24 -7.20 -9.76
N ALA A 247 -16.00 -6.15 -9.43
CA ALA A 247 -16.09 -4.95 -10.25
C ALA A 247 -14.72 -4.24 -10.35
N THR A 248 -14.02 -4.07 -9.23
CA THR A 248 -12.69 -3.47 -9.22
C THR A 248 -11.65 -4.37 -9.87
N ASP A 249 -11.71 -5.68 -9.66
CA ASP A 249 -10.77 -6.62 -10.26
C ASP A 249 -10.87 -6.67 -11.79
N SER A 250 -12.07 -6.46 -12.35
CA SER A 250 -12.28 -6.34 -13.80
C SER A 250 -11.61 -5.11 -14.42
N LEU A 251 -11.25 -4.10 -13.61
CA LEU A 251 -10.50 -2.93 -14.06
C LEU A 251 -9.04 -3.25 -14.39
N HIS A 252 -8.53 -4.42 -14.02
CA HIS A 252 -7.19 -4.87 -14.39
C HIS A 252 -6.93 -4.73 -15.89
N ASP A 253 -7.92 -5.01 -16.72
CA ASP A 253 -7.80 -4.90 -18.18
C ASP A 253 -7.35 -3.50 -18.65
N LEU A 254 -7.67 -2.44 -17.89
CA LEU A 254 -7.26 -1.07 -18.23
C LEU A 254 -5.74 -0.89 -18.21
N TYR A 255 -5.03 -1.75 -17.48
CA TYR A 255 -3.58 -1.67 -17.32
C TYR A 255 -2.80 -2.50 -18.34
N LEU A 256 -3.48 -3.34 -19.15
CA LEU A 256 -2.84 -4.12 -20.21
C LEU A 256 -2.40 -3.20 -21.37
N GLY A 257 -1.11 -3.09 -21.62
CA GLY A 257 -0.55 -2.20 -22.66
C GLY A 257 -0.88 -2.65 -24.08
N ASN A 258 -0.69 -3.92 -24.36
CA ASN A 258 -0.68 -4.48 -25.74
C ASN A 258 -2.01 -5.13 -26.18
N SER A 259 -3.12 -4.94 -25.44
CA SER A 259 -4.41 -5.51 -25.78
C SER A 259 -5.29 -4.50 -26.52
N PRO A 260 -5.79 -4.77 -27.73
CA PRO A 260 -6.74 -3.91 -28.44
C PRO A 260 -8.03 -3.66 -27.64
N THR A 261 -8.52 -4.67 -26.93
CA THR A 261 -9.69 -4.55 -26.05
C THR A 261 -9.40 -3.60 -24.88
N ALA A 262 -8.24 -3.73 -24.25
CA ALA A 262 -7.82 -2.83 -23.20
C ALA A 262 -7.65 -1.38 -23.70
N ALA A 263 -7.09 -1.20 -24.89
CA ALA A 263 -6.97 0.12 -25.51
C ALA A 263 -8.34 0.77 -25.74
N ARG A 264 -9.35 0.03 -26.21
CA ARG A 264 -10.73 0.51 -26.35
C ARG A 264 -11.34 0.89 -25.00
N LYS A 265 -11.21 0.04 -23.98
CA LYS A 265 -11.69 0.33 -22.61
C LYS A 265 -11.01 1.59 -22.06
N ARG A 266 -9.68 1.72 -22.21
CA ARG A 266 -8.95 2.95 -21.80
C ARG A 266 -9.47 4.18 -22.53
N ALA A 267 -9.66 4.11 -23.84
CA ALA A 267 -10.15 5.25 -24.62
C ALA A 267 -11.53 5.74 -24.17
N VAL A 268 -12.42 4.82 -23.74
CA VAL A 268 -13.72 5.19 -23.14
C VAL A 268 -13.49 5.89 -21.80
N GLN A 269 -12.73 5.28 -20.91
CA GLN A 269 -12.45 5.86 -19.58
C GLN A 269 -11.69 7.19 -19.65
N THR A 270 -10.79 7.35 -20.61
CA THR A 270 -10.08 8.61 -20.88
C THR A 270 -11.05 9.71 -21.28
N ARG A 271 -11.95 9.43 -22.23
CA ARG A 271 -12.96 10.40 -22.66
C ARG A 271 -13.91 10.81 -21.53
N GLU A 272 -14.34 9.88 -20.70
CA GLU A 272 -15.19 10.20 -19.54
C GLU A 272 -14.45 11.04 -18.51
N ALA A 273 -13.18 10.72 -18.22
CA ALA A 273 -12.35 11.50 -17.32
C ALA A 273 -12.12 12.91 -17.88
N GLU A 274 -11.75 13.04 -19.15
CA GLU A 274 -11.54 14.34 -19.80
C GLU A 274 -12.81 15.18 -19.81
N LYS A 275 -13.96 14.57 -20.15
CA LYS A 275 -15.28 15.23 -20.13
C LYS A 275 -15.60 15.75 -18.73
N TYR A 276 -15.33 14.95 -17.69
CA TYR A 276 -15.50 15.36 -16.30
C TYR A 276 -14.62 16.53 -15.96
N MET A 277 -13.30 16.43 -16.24
CA MET A 277 -12.32 17.48 -15.94
C MET A 277 -12.66 18.80 -16.63
N ARG A 278 -13.03 18.76 -17.94
CA ARG A 278 -13.43 19.97 -18.67
C ARG A 278 -14.72 20.58 -18.16
N ARG A 279 -15.65 19.77 -17.64
CA ARG A 279 -16.91 20.25 -17.07
C ARG A 279 -16.71 20.95 -15.73
N VAL A 280 -15.82 20.43 -14.89
CA VAL A 280 -15.70 20.86 -13.49
C VAL A 280 -14.55 21.86 -13.28
N ALA A 281 -13.44 21.71 -13.97
CA ALA A 281 -12.28 22.60 -13.81
C ALA A 281 -12.48 23.94 -14.54
N PRO A 282 -11.88 25.04 -14.04
CA PRO A 282 -11.84 26.32 -14.76
C PRO A 282 -11.14 26.17 -16.11
N ALA A 283 -11.74 26.74 -17.18
CA ALA A 283 -11.23 26.62 -18.54
C ALA A 283 -9.78 27.12 -18.68
N LYS A 284 -9.38 28.15 -17.91
CA LYS A 284 -8.02 28.72 -17.89
C LYS A 284 -6.92 27.71 -17.49
N PHE A 285 -7.29 26.61 -16.84
CA PHE A 285 -6.34 25.59 -16.38
C PHE A 285 -6.40 24.28 -17.17
N HIS A 286 -7.25 24.17 -18.21
CA HIS A 286 -7.41 22.92 -18.95
C HIS A 286 -6.09 22.41 -19.54
N ASP A 287 -5.26 23.29 -20.08
CA ASP A 287 -3.96 22.92 -20.68
C ASP A 287 -2.96 22.38 -19.65
N LEU A 288 -3.08 22.82 -18.40
CA LEU A 288 -2.25 22.34 -17.29
C LEU A 288 -2.80 21.04 -16.68
N LEU A 289 -4.12 20.84 -16.69
CA LEU A 289 -4.77 19.76 -15.95
C LEU A 289 -4.97 18.50 -16.78
N ILE A 290 -5.20 18.60 -18.10
CA ILE A 290 -5.54 17.45 -18.93
C ILE A 290 -4.27 16.77 -19.41
N PRO A 291 -4.06 15.46 -19.03
CA PRO A 291 -2.85 14.74 -19.40
C PRO A 291 -2.80 14.35 -20.89
N ASP A 292 -1.60 14.28 -21.43
CA ASP A 292 -1.29 13.78 -22.76
C ASP A 292 -0.86 12.30 -22.81
N PHE A 293 -0.73 11.66 -21.65
CA PHE A 293 -0.31 10.27 -21.51
C PHE A 293 -1.49 9.32 -21.23
N PRO A 294 -1.34 7.99 -21.50
CA PRO A 294 -2.42 7.03 -21.35
C PRO A 294 -2.95 6.95 -19.90
N LEU A 295 -4.28 6.90 -19.76
CA LEU A 295 -4.93 6.68 -18.48
C LEU A 295 -4.48 5.33 -17.87
N GLY A 296 -4.13 5.35 -16.59
CA GLY A 296 -3.59 4.19 -15.86
C GLY A 296 -2.06 4.15 -15.82
N CYS A 297 -1.34 4.92 -16.64
CA CYS A 297 0.12 5.02 -16.56
C CYS A 297 0.61 5.58 -15.22
N LYS A 298 -0.13 6.55 -14.67
CA LYS A 298 -0.04 7.00 -13.27
C LYS A 298 -1.29 6.60 -12.52
N ARG A 299 -1.25 6.65 -11.17
CA ARG A 299 -2.45 6.42 -10.36
C ARG A 299 -3.52 7.46 -10.72
N ARG A 300 -4.74 6.98 -10.98
CA ARG A 300 -5.89 7.85 -11.18
C ARG A 300 -6.30 8.49 -9.85
N ILE A 301 -6.68 9.75 -9.89
CA ILE A 301 -7.20 10.47 -8.74
C ILE A 301 -8.74 10.44 -8.82
N PHE A 302 -9.40 10.09 -7.73
CA PHE A 302 -10.84 10.31 -7.58
C PHE A 302 -11.04 11.67 -6.90
N ASP A 303 -11.73 12.58 -7.62
CA ASP A 303 -11.82 13.99 -7.27
C ASP A 303 -12.40 14.23 -5.85
N PRO A 304 -11.61 14.80 -4.94
CA PRO A 304 -12.08 15.17 -3.61
C PRO A 304 -12.52 16.66 -3.56
N ASP A 305 -13.21 17.15 -4.57
CA ASP A 305 -13.56 18.56 -4.81
C ASP A 305 -12.34 19.44 -5.21
N TYR A 306 -11.28 18.82 -5.70
CA TYR A 306 -10.07 19.51 -6.13
C TYR A 306 -10.30 20.39 -7.36
N LEU A 307 -10.98 19.86 -8.38
CA LEU A 307 -11.22 20.64 -9.60
C LEU A 307 -12.13 21.85 -9.32
N GLU A 308 -13.10 21.70 -8.43
CA GLU A 308 -14.01 22.77 -8.02
C GLU A 308 -13.27 23.86 -7.24
N CYS A 309 -12.33 23.50 -6.34
CA CYS A 309 -11.61 24.49 -5.54
C CYS A 309 -10.71 25.42 -6.40
N LEU A 310 -10.33 25.01 -7.61
CA LEU A 310 -9.55 25.82 -8.54
C LEU A 310 -10.31 27.03 -9.13
N HIS A 311 -11.64 27.11 -8.95
CA HIS A 311 -12.42 28.30 -9.29
C HIS A 311 -12.22 29.46 -8.32
N SER A 312 -11.65 29.20 -7.16
CA SER A 312 -11.41 30.25 -6.15
C SER A 312 -10.45 31.31 -6.68
N PRO A 313 -10.73 32.61 -6.43
CA PRO A 313 -9.89 33.70 -6.94
C PRO A 313 -8.50 33.77 -6.30
N ASN A 314 -8.30 33.11 -5.15
CA ASN A 314 -7.03 33.08 -4.42
C ASN A 314 -6.13 31.91 -4.85
N VAL A 315 -6.46 31.17 -5.91
CA VAL A 315 -5.68 30.01 -6.38
C VAL A 315 -4.96 30.32 -7.67
N GLU A 316 -3.69 30.01 -7.68
CA GLU A 316 -2.87 29.90 -8.88
C GLU A 316 -2.38 28.46 -9.05
N LEU A 317 -2.50 27.92 -10.26
CA LEU A 317 -1.92 26.63 -10.66
C LEU A 317 -0.82 26.90 -11.70
N THR A 318 0.37 26.35 -11.49
CA THR A 318 1.53 26.57 -12.37
C THR A 318 2.35 25.29 -12.59
N ASP A 319 2.97 25.20 -13.75
CA ASP A 319 3.97 24.18 -14.13
C ASP A 319 5.41 24.70 -14.07
N GLU A 320 5.60 25.91 -13.56
CA GLU A 320 6.94 26.50 -13.41
C GLU A 320 7.82 25.60 -12.54
N SER A 321 9.03 25.31 -13.03
CA SER A 321 9.99 24.56 -12.25
C SER A 321 10.56 25.42 -11.12
N ILE A 322 10.55 24.87 -9.91
CA ILE A 322 11.20 25.48 -8.75
C ILE A 322 12.71 25.23 -8.88
N VAL A 323 13.49 26.30 -8.82
CA VAL A 323 14.96 26.26 -8.91
C VAL A 323 15.56 26.11 -7.52
N GLU A 324 15.16 26.99 -6.59
CA GLU A 324 15.67 26.99 -5.22
C GLU A 324 14.68 27.67 -4.25
N PHE A 325 14.89 27.44 -2.98
CA PHE A 325 14.33 28.26 -1.92
C PHE A 325 15.19 29.51 -1.70
N THR A 326 14.53 30.62 -1.48
CA THR A 326 15.13 31.86 -0.97
C THR A 326 14.78 32.04 0.50
N GLU A 327 15.27 33.10 1.15
CA GLU A 327 14.89 33.41 2.53
C GLU A 327 13.38 33.66 2.69
N THR A 328 12.71 34.19 1.68
CA THR A 328 11.31 34.64 1.73
C THR A 328 10.36 33.81 0.87
N GLY A 329 10.87 32.85 0.06
CA GLY A 329 9.98 32.10 -0.83
C GLY A 329 10.68 31.14 -1.77
N LEU A 330 10.17 31.05 -2.99
CA LEU A 330 10.65 30.14 -4.03
C LEU A 330 11.06 30.92 -5.28
N GLN A 331 12.27 30.65 -5.77
CA GLN A 331 12.72 31.08 -7.09
C GLN A 331 12.30 30.03 -8.10
N THR A 332 11.50 30.42 -9.07
CA THR A 332 11.15 29.58 -10.21
C THR A 332 12.01 29.92 -11.42
N THR A 333 11.83 29.16 -12.49
CA THR A 333 12.48 29.46 -13.80
C THR A 333 12.01 30.79 -14.41
N LYS A 334 10.91 31.37 -13.93
CA LYS A 334 10.33 32.61 -14.51
C LYS A 334 10.32 33.78 -13.53
N ARG A 335 10.15 33.55 -12.24
CA ARG A 335 9.91 34.60 -11.22
C ARG A 335 10.25 34.14 -9.81
N HIS A 336 10.42 35.12 -8.93
CA HIS A 336 10.44 34.90 -7.50
C HIS A 336 9.03 35.05 -6.91
N LEU A 337 8.66 34.15 -5.98
CA LEU A 337 7.36 34.17 -5.30
C LEU A 337 7.59 34.07 -3.78
N GLU A 338 6.95 34.96 -3.04
CA GLU A 338 7.04 34.99 -1.57
C GLU A 338 5.97 34.10 -0.94
N PHE A 339 6.34 33.38 0.11
CA PHE A 339 5.47 32.46 0.82
C PHE A 339 5.72 32.52 2.34
N ASP A 340 4.64 32.39 3.11
CA ASP A 340 4.72 32.13 4.55
C ASP A 340 4.99 30.65 4.84
N ALA A 341 4.50 29.75 3.95
CA ALA A 341 4.65 28.32 4.12
C ALA A 341 4.72 27.56 2.78
N VAL A 342 5.44 26.44 2.80
CA VAL A 342 5.55 25.52 1.66
C VAL A 342 5.18 24.10 2.11
N ILE A 343 4.12 23.54 1.52
CA ILE A 343 3.64 22.19 1.77
C ILE A 343 4.16 21.26 0.69
N LEU A 344 4.98 20.28 1.08
CA LEU A 344 5.55 19.32 0.16
C LEU A 344 4.60 18.10 0.02
N SER A 345 3.93 17.98 -1.12
CA SER A 345 3.14 16.80 -1.53
C SER A 345 3.93 15.97 -2.55
N THR A 346 5.22 15.77 -2.29
CA THR A 346 6.20 15.19 -3.21
C THR A 346 6.23 13.67 -3.20
N GLY A 347 5.44 13.04 -2.31
CA GLY A 347 5.29 11.59 -2.21
C GLY A 347 6.33 10.91 -1.32
N PHE A 348 6.51 9.60 -1.49
CA PHE A 348 7.23 8.73 -0.56
C PHE A 348 8.42 8.04 -1.23
N LYS A 349 9.35 7.49 -0.41
CA LYS A 349 10.52 6.70 -0.85
C LYS A 349 10.10 5.26 -1.20
N ILE A 350 9.18 5.12 -2.15
CA ILE A 350 8.51 3.84 -2.47
C ILE A 350 9.48 2.79 -2.99
N GLN A 351 10.55 3.21 -3.68
CA GLN A 351 11.55 2.31 -4.26
C GLN A 351 12.60 1.83 -3.24
N GLU A 352 12.65 2.49 -2.08
CA GLU A 352 13.54 2.16 -0.99
C GLU A 352 12.80 1.26 0.03
N PHE A 353 12.50 0.01 -0.39
CA PHE A 353 11.85 -0.95 0.49
C PHE A 353 12.65 -1.16 1.77
N LEU A 354 11.95 -1.28 2.90
CA LEU A 354 12.50 -1.51 4.24
C LEU A 354 13.38 -0.36 4.82
N THR A 355 13.58 0.73 4.08
CA THR A 355 14.31 1.90 4.60
C THR A 355 13.60 2.48 5.85
N PRO A 356 14.36 2.90 6.88
CA PRO A 356 15.83 2.98 6.96
C PRO A 356 16.52 1.72 7.53
N MET A 357 15.80 0.62 7.77
CA MET A 357 16.33 -0.59 8.40
C MET A 357 17.41 -1.29 7.56
N GLU A 358 18.45 -1.77 8.21
CA GLU A 358 19.44 -2.67 7.62
C GLU A 358 19.13 -4.13 7.97
N ILE A 359 18.79 -4.94 7.00
CA ILE A 359 18.52 -6.38 7.18
C ILE A 359 19.65 -7.19 6.58
N LYS A 360 20.40 -7.93 7.43
CA LYS A 360 21.53 -8.78 7.05
C LYS A 360 21.12 -10.25 7.09
N GLY A 361 21.18 -10.88 5.94
CA GLY A 361 20.96 -12.31 5.78
C GLY A 361 22.20 -13.16 6.01
N ARG A 362 22.21 -14.34 5.42
CA ARG A 362 23.38 -15.24 5.42
C ARG A 362 24.63 -14.53 4.90
N SER A 363 25.78 -14.90 5.45
CA SER A 363 27.08 -14.34 5.08
C SER A 363 27.21 -12.83 5.30
N GLY A 364 26.34 -12.23 6.11
CA GLY A 364 26.36 -10.79 6.42
C GLY A 364 25.90 -9.87 5.27
N LYS A 365 25.40 -10.43 4.15
CA LYS A 365 24.90 -9.67 3.01
C LYS A 365 23.62 -8.94 3.36
N THR A 366 23.57 -7.64 3.07
CA THR A 366 22.37 -6.84 3.30
C THR A 366 21.33 -7.09 2.19
N ILE A 367 20.05 -6.87 2.51
CA ILE A 367 18.98 -7.00 1.53
C ILE A 367 19.11 -5.95 0.41
N ASN A 368 19.65 -4.78 0.71
CA ASN A 368 19.90 -3.73 -0.28
C ASN A 368 21.03 -4.12 -1.25
N GLU A 369 22.08 -4.81 -0.76
CA GLU A 369 23.13 -5.38 -1.62
C GLU A 369 22.55 -6.47 -2.54
N HIS A 370 21.74 -7.38 -1.98
CA HIS A 370 21.05 -8.39 -2.77
C HIS A 370 20.18 -7.75 -3.88
N TRP A 371 19.39 -6.75 -3.55
CA TRP A 371 18.55 -6.05 -4.54
C TRP A 371 19.34 -5.22 -5.54
N LYS A 372 20.51 -4.72 -5.17
CA LYS A 372 21.42 -4.04 -6.13
C LYS A 372 21.98 -5.02 -7.15
N GLU A 373 22.39 -6.22 -6.74
CA GLU A 373 22.87 -7.28 -7.64
C GLU A 373 21.76 -7.79 -8.57
N THR A 374 20.53 -7.89 -8.06
CA THR A 374 19.37 -8.31 -8.84
C THR A 374 18.72 -7.17 -9.66
N ARG A 375 19.38 -5.99 -9.69
CA ARG A 375 18.96 -4.80 -10.45
C ARG A 375 17.63 -4.20 -10.00
N GLY A 376 17.31 -4.28 -8.72
CA GLY A 376 16.13 -3.68 -8.11
C GLY A 376 15.44 -4.61 -7.11
N ALA A 377 14.58 -4.06 -6.27
CA ALA A 377 13.86 -4.81 -5.26
C ALA A 377 13.01 -5.93 -5.87
N GLN A 378 13.18 -7.14 -5.35
CA GLN A 378 12.43 -8.33 -5.74
C GLN A 378 12.22 -9.26 -4.54
N ALA A 379 11.23 -10.12 -4.62
CA ALA A 379 10.97 -11.18 -3.66
C ALA A 379 10.18 -12.29 -4.32
N TYR A 380 10.47 -13.53 -3.98
CA TYR A 380 9.70 -14.69 -4.41
C TYR A 380 8.25 -14.53 -3.96
N ARG A 381 7.33 -14.51 -4.93
CA ARG A 381 5.90 -14.27 -4.70
C ARG A 381 5.63 -13.03 -3.84
N ALA A 382 6.41 -11.98 -4.09
CA ALA A 382 6.32 -10.71 -3.38
C ALA A 382 6.53 -10.81 -1.85
N THR A 383 7.07 -11.92 -1.32
CA THR A 383 7.08 -12.22 0.12
C THR A 383 8.43 -12.67 0.66
N PHE A 384 9.15 -13.57 0.00
CA PHE A 384 10.39 -14.17 0.52
C PHE A 384 11.61 -13.78 -0.32
N VAL A 385 12.76 -13.56 0.34
CA VAL A 385 14.01 -13.18 -0.32
C VAL A 385 15.06 -14.26 -0.04
N SER A 386 15.75 -14.73 -1.08
CA SER A 386 16.77 -15.77 -0.98
C SER A 386 17.98 -15.31 -0.17
N GLY A 387 18.46 -16.19 0.71
CA GLY A 387 19.56 -15.88 1.63
C GLY A 387 19.11 -15.13 2.89
N PHE A 388 17.80 -14.94 3.08
CA PHE A 388 17.21 -14.35 4.28
C PHE A 388 16.29 -15.38 4.95
N PRO A 389 16.85 -16.36 5.67
CA PRO A 389 16.09 -17.46 6.27
C PRO A 389 15.06 -16.96 7.27
N ASN A 390 13.91 -17.62 7.36
CA ASN A 390 12.84 -17.30 8.31
C ASN A 390 12.39 -15.82 8.28
N PHE A 391 12.62 -15.13 7.15
CA PHE A 391 12.25 -13.74 6.93
C PHE A 391 11.14 -13.63 5.88
N GLY A 392 10.12 -12.85 6.18
CA GLY A 392 9.03 -12.55 5.25
C GLY A 392 8.72 -11.08 5.16
N ILE A 393 8.21 -10.64 4.02
CA ILE A 393 7.73 -9.26 3.79
C ILE A 393 6.26 -9.33 3.43
N VAL A 394 5.41 -8.67 4.19
CA VAL A 394 4.01 -8.44 3.82
C VAL A 394 3.92 -7.10 3.13
N PHE A 395 3.32 -7.07 1.97
CA PHE A 395 3.28 -5.94 1.04
C PHE A 395 4.67 -5.58 0.47
N GLY A 396 5.43 -6.62 0.13
CA GLY A 396 6.77 -6.53 -0.46
C GLY A 396 6.77 -6.12 -1.94
N PRO A 397 7.94 -6.22 -2.60
CA PRO A 397 8.09 -5.88 -4.01
C PRO A 397 7.06 -6.62 -4.89
N ASN A 398 6.44 -5.89 -5.83
CA ASN A 398 5.41 -6.38 -6.74
C ASN A 398 4.13 -6.94 -6.09
N ALA A 399 3.78 -6.46 -4.89
CA ALA A 399 2.53 -6.83 -4.20
C ALA A 399 1.38 -5.84 -4.42
N PHE A 400 1.64 -4.65 -4.96
CA PHE A 400 0.65 -3.56 -5.05
C PHE A 400 -0.39 -3.79 -6.16
N PRO A 401 -1.69 -3.96 -5.81
CA PRO A 401 -2.76 -4.09 -6.80
C PRO A 401 -3.22 -2.69 -7.24
N ALA A 402 -2.76 -2.22 -8.38
CA ALA A 402 -3.07 -0.86 -8.85
C ALA A 402 -4.57 -0.57 -9.03
N HIS A 403 -5.37 -1.62 -9.22
CA HIS A 403 -6.80 -1.55 -9.55
C HIS A 403 -7.74 -2.01 -8.41
N ASN A 404 -7.19 -2.58 -7.33
CA ASN A 404 -7.99 -3.21 -6.27
C ASN A 404 -7.50 -2.78 -4.88
N SER A 405 -8.10 -3.33 -3.82
CA SER A 405 -7.76 -3.04 -2.43
C SER A 405 -6.41 -3.62 -2.02
N CYS A 406 -5.54 -2.79 -1.48
CA CYS A 406 -4.29 -3.26 -0.88
C CYS A 406 -4.51 -4.10 0.39
N ILE A 407 -5.64 -3.94 1.10
CA ILE A 407 -6.00 -4.81 2.23
C ILE A 407 -6.12 -6.26 1.76
N PHE A 408 -6.72 -6.51 0.59
CA PHE A 408 -6.80 -7.85 0.02
C PHE A 408 -5.42 -8.48 -0.21
N SER A 409 -4.46 -7.71 -0.74
CA SER A 409 -3.08 -8.20 -0.92
C SER A 409 -2.40 -8.47 0.41
N ASN A 410 -2.56 -7.58 1.39
CA ASN A 410 -2.00 -7.76 2.74
C ASN A 410 -2.54 -9.01 3.43
N GLU A 411 -3.86 -9.25 3.38
CA GLU A 411 -4.48 -10.47 3.94
C GLU A 411 -3.95 -11.73 3.25
N THR A 412 -3.86 -11.69 1.92
CA THR A 412 -3.39 -12.81 1.12
C THR A 412 -1.95 -13.17 1.46
N GLN A 413 -1.08 -12.17 1.59
CA GLN A 413 0.33 -12.41 1.95
C GLN A 413 0.49 -12.79 3.42
N ALA A 414 -0.25 -12.19 4.34
CA ALA A 414 -0.25 -12.59 5.75
C ALA A 414 -0.62 -14.08 5.90
N GLU A 415 -1.65 -14.52 5.17
CA GLU A 415 -2.03 -15.93 5.10
C GLU A 415 -0.90 -16.81 4.53
N TYR A 416 -0.23 -16.33 3.47
CA TYR A 416 0.87 -17.05 2.85
C TYR A 416 2.07 -17.18 3.78
N VAL A 417 2.43 -16.11 4.51
CA VAL A 417 3.47 -16.13 5.55
C VAL A 417 3.12 -17.12 6.67
N ILE A 418 1.86 -17.11 7.12
CA ILE A 418 1.39 -18.06 8.15
C ILE A 418 1.58 -19.51 7.68
N LYS A 419 1.17 -19.82 6.44
CA LYS A 419 1.23 -21.19 5.89
C LYS A 419 2.64 -21.64 5.53
N THR A 420 3.47 -20.73 5.06
CA THR A 420 4.79 -21.07 4.48
C THR A 420 5.91 -20.95 5.49
N LEU A 421 5.79 -20.06 6.46
CA LEU A 421 6.83 -19.79 7.45
C LEU A 421 6.40 -20.20 8.86
N VAL A 422 5.34 -19.56 9.40
CA VAL A 422 5.05 -19.67 10.83
C VAL A 422 4.54 -21.07 11.21
N ALA A 423 3.52 -21.58 10.49
CA ALA A 423 2.94 -22.88 10.83
C ALA A 423 3.94 -24.05 10.71
N PRO A 424 4.82 -24.12 9.69
CA PRO A 424 5.85 -25.15 9.63
C PRO A 424 6.84 -25.09 10.80
N ILE A 425 7.29 -23.91 11.19
CA ILE A 425 8.24 -23.76 12.30
C ILE A 425 7.56 -24.12 13.64
N VAL A 426 6.35 -23.58 13.89
CA VAL A 426 5.66 -23.77 15.17
C VAL A 426 5.08 -25.19 15.31
N LYS A 427 4.49 -25.77 14.27
CA LYS A 427 3.79 -27.06 14.35
C LYS A 427 4.61 -28.26 13.92
N HIS A 428 5.56 -28.06 13.01
CA HIS A 428 6.38 -29.14 12.43
C HIS A 428 7.83 -29.07 12.86
N HIS A 429 8.17 -28.11 13.74
CA HIS A 429 9.48 -27.94 14.36
C HIS A 429 10.63 -27.82 13.34
N PHE A 430 10.37 -27.18 12.20
CA PHE A 430 11.45 -26.82 11.30
C PHE A 430 12.26 -25.67 11.89
N ASP A 431 13.58 -25.74 11.73
CA ASP A 431 14.47 -24.70 12.24
C ASP A 431 14.63 -23.56 11.25
N VAL A 432 14.74 -23.90 9.95
CA VAL A 432 15.05 -22.94 8.89
C VAL A 432 14.22 -23.21 7.65
N ILE A 433 13.63 -22.15 7.14
CA ILE A 433 12.93 -22.10 5.83
C ILE A 433 13.51 -20.93 5.05
N ASP A 434 14.12 -21.21 3.90
CA ASP A 434 14.78 -20.22 3.06
C ASP A 434 14.41 -20.48 1.59
N VAL A 435 13.97 -19.46 0.86
CA VAL A 435 13.63 -19.62 -0.55
C VAL A 435 14.90 -19.81 -1.38
N LYS A 436 14.85 -20.70 -2.37
CA LYS A 436 15.99 -20.93 -3.28
C LYS A 436 16.19 -19.73 -4.21
N GLU A 437 17.41 -19.32 -4.42
CA GLU A 437 17.77 -18.24 -5.34
C GLU A 437 17.22 -18.47 -6.76
N ALA A 438 17.32 -19.69 -7.26
CA ALA A 438 16.76 -20.05 -8.57
C ALA A 438 15.23 -19.89 -8.63
N ALA A 439 14.52 -20.07 -7.52
CA ALA A 439 13.08 -19.88 -7.46
C ALA A 439 12.71 -18.39 -7.43
N GLU A 440 13.41 -17.59 -6.63
CA GLU A 440 13.26 -16.13 -6.61
C GLU A 440 13.55 -15.51 -7.97
N THR A 441 14.69 -15.85 -8.58
CA THR A 441 15.09 -15.33 -9.90
C THR A 441 14.07 -15.68 -10.98
N ARG A 442 13.60 -16.93 -11.00
CA ARG A 442 12.58 -17.38 -11.96
C ARG A 442 11.28 -16.60 -11.81
N ASP A 443 10.81 -16.41 -10.59
CA ASP A 443 9.58 -15.67 -10.28
C ASP A 443 9.73 -14.19 -10.64
N ALA A 444 10.82 -13.55 -10.26
CA ALA A 444 11.12 -12.16 -10.57
C ALA A 444 11.19 -11.91 -12.08
N ASN A 445 11.86 -12.78 -12.85
CA ASN A 445 11.94 -12.67 -14.31
C ASN A 445 10.56 -12.81 -14.96
N PHE A 446 9.74 -13.75 -14.49
CA PHE A 446 8.35 -13.90 -14.95
C PHE A 446 7.52 -12.63 -14.69
N VAL A 447 7.59 -12.08 -13.48
CA VAL A 447 6.88 -10.84 -13.09
C VAL A 447 7.31 -9.67 -13.99
N GLN A 448 8.63 -9.47 -14.16
CA GLN A 448 9.14 -8.37 -14.99
C GLN A 448 8.74 -8.51 -16.47
N GLU A 449 8.74 -9.71 -17.01
CA GLU A 449 8.29 -9.93 -18.39
C GLU A 449 6.81 -9.57 -18.57
N LYS A 450 5.97 -9.92 -17.61
CA LYS A 450 4.55 -9.51 -17.60
C LYS A 450 4.38 -8.00 -17.51
N LEU A 451 5.16 -7.34 -16.66
CA LEU A 451 5.07 -5.91 -16.42
C LEU A 451 5.52 -5.05 -17.61
N LYS A 452 6.43 -5.55 -18.48
CA LYS A 452 6.79 -4.88 -19.74
C LYS A 452 5.58 -4.64 -20.65
N GLY A 453 4.61 -5.54 -20.63
CA GLY A 453 3.37 -5.45 -21.42
C GLY A 453 2.29 -4.56 -20.79
N MET A 454 2.56 -3.89 -19.70
CA MET A 454 1.58 -3.08 -18.96
C MET A 454 1.71 -1.58 -19.29
N VAL A 455 0.63 -0.83 -19.06
CA VAL A 455 0.57 0.60 -19.35
C VAL A 455 1.61 1.44 -18.57
N TRP A 456 2.11 0.94 -17.45
CA TRP A 456 3.16 1.61 -16.66
C TRP A 456 4.48 1.76 -17.41
N SER A 457 4.73 0.92 -18.41
CA SER A 457 5.92 0.94 -19.27
C SER A 457 5.72 1.81 -20.53
N SER A 458 4.63 2.59 -20.64
CA SER A 458 4.32 3.40 -21.84
C SER A 458 5.05 4.74 -21.93
N GLY A 459 6.08 4.98 -21.09
CA GLY A 459 6.95 6.16 -21.17
C GLY A 459 6.54 7.34 -20.29
N CYS A 460 5.43 7.28 -19.54
CA CYS A 460 5.13 8.31 -18.56
C CYS A 460 6.00 8.18 -17.29
N ALA A 461 6.45 9.29 -16.75
CA ALA A 461 7.12 9.31 -15.45
C ALA A 461 6.14 8.93 -14.34
N ASN A 462 6.35 7.81 -13.69
CA ASN A 462 5.51 7.31 -12.61
C ASN A 462 6.35 6.71 -11.47
N TRP A 463 5.78 6.65 -10.28
CA TRP A 463 6.46 6.18 -9.07
C TRP A 463 6.61 4.64 -8.98
N ASN A 464 6.01 3.90 -9.92
CA ASN A 464 6.09 2.44 -9.95
C ASN A 464 7.43 1.94 -10.50
N LEU A 465 8.11 2.79 -11.26
CA LEU A 465 9.40 2.47 -11.88
C LEU A 465 10.55 3.00 -11.03
N ASP A 466 11.59 2.20 -10.87
CA ASP A 466 12.86 2.64 -10.31
C ASP A 466 13.66 3.48 -11.33
N ALA A 467 14.84 3.95 -10.94
CA ALA A 467 15.71 4.75 -11.79
C ALA A 467 16.19 4.00 -13.06
N ALA A 468 16.20 2.67 -13.03
CA ALA A 468 16.55 1.82 -14.17
C ALA A 468 15.34 1.47 -15.07
N GLY A 469 14.14 1.98 -14.74
CA GLY A 469 12.90 1.71 -15.45
C GLY A 469 12.26 0.35 -15.12
N ARG A 470 12.71 -0.33 -14.07
CA ARG A 470 12.12 -1.57 -13.59
C ARG A 470 10.90 -1.28 -12.69
N ASN A 471 9.81 -1.99 -12.91
CA ASN A 471 8.63 -1.88 -12.05
C ASN A 471 8.77 -2.82 -10.84
N THR A 472 9.04 -2.23 -9.67
CA THR A 472 9.25 -2.97 -8.42
C THR A 472 8.01 -3.00 -7.53
N THR A 473 6.93 -2.31 -7.89
CA THR A 473 5.79 -2.11 -7.01
C THR A 473 4.55 -2.89 -7.41
N ASN A 474 4.16 -2.83 -8.70
CA ASN A 474 2.86 -3.37 -9.13
C ASN A 474 2.85 -4.89 -9.27
N TYR A 475 1.73 -5.49 -8.87
CA TYR A 475 1.37 -6.84 -9.29
C TYR A 475 0.81 -6.82 -10.72
N HIS A 476 1.17 -7.83 -11.52
CA HIS A 476 0.98 -7.86 -12.97
C HIS A 476 -0.32 -8.48 -13.47
N ASP A 477 -1.08 -9.15 -12.59
CA ASP A 477 -2.29 -9.90 -12.94
C ASP A 477 -3.50 -9.44 -12.08
N PRO A 478 -4.74 -9.88 -12.37
CA PRO A 478 -5.89 -9.68 -11.49
C PRO A 478 -5.65 -10.24 -10.08
N THR A 479 -6.25 -9.63 -9.06
CA THR A 479 -5.99 -9.99 -7.66
C THR A 479 -6.44 -11.40 -7.29
N TRP A 480 -7.43 -11.98 -7.99
CA TRP A 480 -7.78 -13.38 -7.78
C TRP A 480 -6.63 -14.35 -8.11
N LYS A 481 -5.77 -14.02 -9.11
CA LYS A 481 -4.57 -14.80 -9.42
C LYS A 481 -3.50 -14.63 -8.34
N PHE A 482 -3.36 -13.43 -7.77
CA PHE A 482 -2.48 -13.21 -6.63
C PHE A 482 -2.86 -14.11 -5.46
N TRP A 483 -4.13 -14.12 -5.10
CA TRP A 483 -4.66 -15.01 -4.07
C TRP A 483 -4.41 -16.48 -4.41
N TRP A 484 -4.67 -16.91 -5.65
CA TRP A 484 -4.48 -18.29 -6.09
C TRP A 484 -3.02 -18.73 -6.03
N GLN A 485 -2.08 -17.88 -6.49
CA GLN A 485 -0.64 -18.18 -6.46
C GLN A 485 -0.10 -18.31 -5.04
N LEU A 486 -0.63 -17.53 -4.09
CA LEU A 486 -0.22 -17.51 -2.69
C LEU A 486 -1.01 -18.51 -1.81
N TYR A 487 -2.03 -19.14 -2.37
CA TYR A 487 -2.86 -20.05 -1.60
C TYR A 487 -2.13 -21.33 -1.16
N TRP A 488 -1.19 -21.79 -1.99
CA TRP A 488 -0.38 -22.98 -1.74
C TRP A 488 1.11 -22.69 -1.74
N PRO A 489 1.85 -23.07 -0.66
CA PRO A 489 3.30 -23.14 -0.69
C PRO A 489 3.78 -24.14 -1.75
N ILE A 490 4.83 -23.77 -2.51
CA ILE A 490 5.52 -24.70 -3.39
C ILE A 490 6.81 -25.13 -2.70
N TRP A 491 6.74 -26.17 -1.91
CA TRP A 491 7.86 -26.58 -1.04
C TRP A 491 9.15 -26.89 -1.76
N LYS A 492 9.10 -27.37 -2.99
CA LYS A 492 10.31 -27.60 -3.82
C LYS A 492 11.13 -26.31 -4.08
N ASP A 493 10.53 -25.16 -3.92
CA ASP A 493 11.16 -23.86 -4.12
C ASP A 493 11.89 -23.36 -2.84
N PHE A 494 11.83 -24.11 -1.75
CA PHE A 494 12.47 -23.78 -0.49
C PHE A 494 13.56 -24.78 -0.09
N ASN A 495 14.57 -24.30 0.59
CA ASN A 495 15.49 -25.07 1.42
C ASN A 495 14.90 -25.12 2.82
N ILE A 496 14.76 -26.32 3.39
CA ILE A 496 14.10 -26.53 4.67
C ILE A 496 15.00 -27.43 5.49
N TYR A 497 15.29 -27.01 6.72
CA TYR A 497 16.19 -27.73 7.64
C TYR A 497 15.51 -27.95 8.98
N GLY A 498 15.93 -29.02 9.70
CA GLY A 498 15.32 -29.43 10.95
C GLY A 498 13.97 -30.11 10.76
N GLY A 499 13.22 -30.23 11.86
CA GLY A 499 11.89 -30.82 11.85
C GLY A 499 11.82 -32.33 11.82
N ASN A 500 10.61 -32.86 11.88
CA ASN A 500 10.31 -34.30 11.89
C ASN A 500 10.03 -34.89 10.49
N GLY A 501 10.45 -34.20 9.44
CA GLY A 501 10.49 -34.72 8.06
C GLY A 501 9.16 -34.65 7.28
N SER A 502 8.04 -34.33 7.91
CA SER A 502 6.74 -34.24 7.22
C SER A 502 6.40 -32.77 6.89
N LEU A 503 6.60 -32.39 5.64
CA LEU A 503 6.05 -31.14 5.14
C LEU A 503 4.52 -31.12 5.22
N PRO A 504 3.89 -29.98 5.54
CA PRO A 504 2.45 -29.87 5.54
C PRO A 504 1.89 -30.27 4.18
N ILE A 505 1.21 -31.42 4.14
CA ILE A 505 0.52 -31.84 2.91
C ILE A 505 -0.60 -30.85 2.68
N SER A 506 -0.68 -30.31 1.45
CA SER A 506 -1.82 -29.49 1.04
C SER A 506 -3.14 -30.23 1.38
N PRO A 507 -4.04 -29.65 2.20
CA PRO A 507 -5.25 -30.34 2.64
C PRO A 507 -6.30 -30.52 1.54
N PHE A 508 -6.01 -30.17 0.30
CA PHE A 508 -6.93 -30.42 -0.81
C PHE A 508 -6.72 -31.82 -1.38
N SER A 509 -7.54 -32.73 -0.90
CA SER A 509 -7.99 -33.83 -1.75
C SER A 509 -8.67 -33.22 -3.00
N LYS A 510 -8.56 -33.89 -4.15
CA LYS A 510 -9.14 -33.45 -5.44
C LYS A 510 -10.63 -33.03 -5.36
N LEU A 511 -11.36 -33.44 -4.33
CA LEU A 511 -12.77 -33.13 -4.08
C LEU A 511 -13.04 -31.66 -3.69
N ALA A 512 -12.17 -31.01 -2.91
CA ALA A 512 -12.35 -29.61 -2.55
C ALA A 512 -12.03 -28.67 -3.72
N PHE A 513 -11.10 -29.05 -4.61
CA PHE A 513 -10.84 -28.34 -5.86
C PHE A 513 -12.10 -28.29 -6.73
N TRP A 514 -12.80 -29.41 -6.92
CA TRP A 514 -14.03 -29.46 -7.71
C TRP A 514 -15.19 -28.70 -7.05
N GLY A 515 -15.26 -28.65 -5.71
CA GLY A 515 -16.27 -27.86 -4.99
C GLY A 515 -16.10 -26.35 -5.18
N VAL A 516 -14.86 -25.84 -5.16
CA VAL A 516 -14.56 -24.42 -5.41
C VAL A 516 -14.80 -24.07 -6.89
N MET A 517 -14.40 -24.95 -7.81
CA MET A 517 -14.62 -24.75 -9.25
C MET A 517 -16.11 -24.83 -9.61
N ALA A 518 -16.88 -25.73 -8.98
CA ALA A 518 -18.33 -25.80 -9.17
C ALA A 518 -19.02 -24.55 -8.62
N GLY A 519 -18.62 -24.02 -7.46
CA GLY A 519 -19.12 -22.77 -6.91
C GLY A 519 -18.82 -21.56 -7.78
N ALA A 520 -17.62 -21.49 -8.37
CA ALA A 520 -17.22 -20.44 -9.30
C ALA A 520 -17.99 -20.54 -10.65
N LEU A 521 -18.25 -21.74 -11.14
CA LEU A 521 -19.04 -21.99 -12.36
C LEU A 521 -20.53 -21.65 -12.17
N VAL A 522 -21.11 -22.01 -11.03
CA VAL A 522 -22.51 -21.65 -10.71
C VAL A 522 -22.64 -20.13 -10.56
N SER A 523 -21.64 -19.45 -9.98
CA SER A 523 -21.63 -17.98 -9.89
C SER A 523 -21.47 -17.30 -11.25
N SER A 524 -20.67 -17.87 -12.17
CA SER A 524 -20.51 -17.32 -13.53
C SER A 524 -21.73 -17.58 -14.43
N LEU A 525 -22.43 -18.71 -14.24
CA LEU A 525 -23.71 -18.99 -14.93
C LEU A 525 -24.85 -18.09 -14.44
N ALA A 526 -24.91 -17.80 -13.13
CA ALA A 526 -25.89 -16.86 -12.57
C ALA A 526 -25.66 -15.41 -13.05
N LEU A 527 -24.41 -15.01 -13.32
CA LEU A 527 -24.07 -13.68 -13.84
C LEU A 527 -24.26 -13.59 -15.37
N GLY A 528 -24.05 -14.69 -16.10
CA GLY A 528 -24.33 -14.75 -17.55
C GLY A 528 -25.82 -14.64 -17.89
N LEU A 529 -26.70 -14.99 -16.96
CA LEU A 529 -28.15 -14.80 -17.10
C LEU A 529 -28.59 -13.34 -16.84
N SER A 530 -27.79 -12.53 -16.10
CA SER A 530 -28.12 -11.11 -15.87
C SER A 530 -27.80 -10.22 -17.06
N ASP A 531 -26.78 -10.55 -17.85
CA ASP A 531 -26.41 -9.77 -19.05
C ASP A 531 -27.37 -9.99 -20.23
N SER A 532 -28.15 -11.08 -20.22
CA SER A 532 -29.19 -11.34 -21.21
C SER A 532 -30.52 -10.60 -20.93
N PHE A 533 -30.69 -9.97 -19.76
CA PHE A 533 -31.84 -9.16 -19.38
C PHE A 533 -31.64 -7.65 -19.44
N SER A 534 -30.42 -7.16 -19.69
CA SER A 534 -30.12 -5.72 -19.80
C SER A 534 -30.01 -5.22 -21.25
N GLY A 535 -30.38 -6.04 -22.21
CA GLY A 535 -30.47 -5.70 -23.63
C GLY A 535 -31.90 -5.36 -24.03
N LYS A 536 -32.44 -4.23 -23.53
CA LYS A 536 -33.54 -3.45 -24.14
C LYS A 536 -33.39 -2.00 -23.74
#